data_5a1f35cd51236bcea52221149cc55d8e
#
_entry.id   5a1f35cd51236bcea52221149cc55d8e
#
_cell.length_a   1.000
_cell.length_b   1.000
_cell.length_c   1.000
_cell.angle_alpha   90.00
_cell.angle_beta   90.00
_cell.angle_gamma   90.00
#
_symmetry.space_group_name_H-M   'P 1'
#
loop_
_entity.id
_entity.type
_entity.pdbx_description
1 polymer ?
#
loop_
_entity_poly.entity_id
_entity_poly.type
_entity_poly.pdbx_seq_one_letter_code
_entity_poly.pdbx_strand_id
1 'polypeptide(L)'
;VIINLSALRRGARIAALGGWLLTGASATATLAEAREANYQLYKEIEGERKIIGPLVGHVTDTTANIWAYAGPRTTPLILEIEELESKRRSADGEQGPPQKLRLEATPNADEHHAVEFHAIGLKPETRYAFAVRLADDEDSAEAGLFATAPAAGAGSKFKLAVASCFGGAYRREEGKTKEVRGEYHNDSWHLLMDEQPDFQLIIGDNVYADSTDYNHLWDAYTLERLKNRPFAAAVRTIPTYAVWDDHDYGPNNSDGTAEGKEDSLAVFKEVFANPPRENGADKPGIYTKFSYGGVDFFLLDGRYFRSPNDTKQGPDKTFLGKDQLDWLIDEMKASKAPFKVLVCGSTWEASRSDGWRLFRHAQRELWDRIVKNDINGVMYVSGDIHRCDLQMHHPEVGGAYMMPEVISSGLGSHGEDDPMGFATIEFDTTLADPMMTARVIDGTGLETVKRQVRASDMQVRKQGGESH
;
A
#
# COMPACT_ATOMS: atom_id res chain seq x y z
N VAL A 1 -25.74 2.51 -19.79
CA VAL A 1 -25.53 3.95 -19.57
C VAL A 1 -24.07 4.21 -19.86
N ILE A 2 -23.77 4.87 -20.97
CA ILE A 2 -22.41 5.33 -21.22
C ILE A 2 -22.09 6.28 -20.08
N ILE A 3 -21.15 5.91 -19.20
CA ILE A 3 -20.61 6.84 -18.20
C ILE A 3 -20.05 7.99 -19.02
N ASN A 4 -20.68 9.17 -18.91
CA ASN A 4 -20.25 10.33 -19.66
C ASN A 4 -18.96 10.86 -19.04
N LEU A 5 -17.85 10.25 -19.43
CA LEU A 5 -16.50 10.62 -18.99
C LEU A 5 -16.17 12.09 -19.30
N SER A 6 -16.99 12.76 -20.14
CA SER A 6 -16.86 14.19 -20.40
C SER A 6 -17.10 15.06 -19.16
N ALA A 7 -17.82 14.57 -18.15
CA ALA A 7 -18.02 15.28 -16.88
C ALA A 7 -16.73 15.31 -16.03
N LEU A 8 -15.87 14.31 -16.16
CA LEU A 8 -14.56 14.25 -15.49
C LEU A 8 -13.54 15.24 -16.07
N ARG A 9 -13.78 15.75 -17.30
CA ARG A 9 -12.88 16.73 -17.97
C ARG A 9 -12.93 18.13 -17.37
N ARG A 10 -13.90 18.47 -16.51
CA ARG A 10 -14.10 19.82 -16.00
C ARG A 10 -13.63 20.00 -14.55
N GLY A 11 -12.44 19.51 -14.18
CA GLY A 11 -11.74 19.93 -12.95
C GLY A 11 -12.60 19.87 -11.67
N ALA A 12 -13.62 19.00 -11.61
CA ALA A 12 -14.40 18.81 -10.41
C ALA A 12 -13.49 18.27 -9.28
N ARG A 13 -13.51 18.93 -8.14
CA ARG A 13 -12.82 18.46 -6.95
C ARG A 13 -13.25 17.02 -6.65
N ILE A 14 -12.31 16.20 -6.19
CA ILE A 14 -12.53 14.78 -5.86
C ILE A 14 -13.75 14.56 -4.94
N ALA A 15 -14.07 15.54 -4.06
CA ALA A 15 -15.28 15.55 -3.25
C ALA A 15 -16.60 15.42 -4.05
N ALA A 16 -16.63 15.89 -5.31
CA ALA A 16 -17.81 15.77 -6.16
C ALA A 16 -17.95 14.35 -6.78
N LEU A 17 -16.84 13.59 -6.87
CA LEU A 17 -16.86 12.20 -7.34
C LEU A 17 -17.47 11.25 -6.31
N GLY A 18 -17.23 11.49 -5.01
CA GLY A 18 -17.83 10.69 -3.93
C GLY A 18 -19.37 10.70 -3.95
N GLY A 19 -19.98 11.82 -4.30
CA GLY A 19 -21.44 11.95 -4.39
C GLY A 19 -22.10 11.24 -5.58
N TRP A 20 -21.36 11.02 -6.68
CA TRP A 20 -21.88 10.38 -7.89
C TRP A 20 -21.72 8.86 -7.90
N LEU A 21 -20.77 8.33 -7.12
CA LEU A 21 -20.54 6.88 -6.99
C LEU A 21 -21.51 6.20 -6.04
N LEU A 22 -22.43 6.93 -5.38
CA LEU A 22 -23.32 6.42 -4.34
C LEU A 22 -24.76 6.14 -4.80
N THR A 23 -25.13 6.40 -6.04
CA THR A 23 -26.47 6.14 -6.56
C THR A 23 -26.51 4.95 -7.54
N GLY A 24 -26.02 3.79 -7.09
CA GLY A 24 -26.25 2.53 -7.80
C GLY A 24 -27.63 1.98 -7.41
N ALA A 25 -28.56 1.94 -8.32
CA ALA A 25 -29.83 1.26 -8.12
C ALA A 25 -29.61 -0.24 -7.89
N SER A 26 -30.26 -0.82 -6.89
CA SER A 26 -30.25 -2.24 -6.59
C SER A 26 -30.85 -3.04 -7.75
N ALA A 27 -30.06 -3.89 -8.36
CA ALA A 27 -30.56 -4.97 -9.17
C ALA A 27 -30.12 -6.30 -8.53
N THR A 28 -31.05 -7.17 -8.28
CA THR A 28 -30.81 -8.51 -7.73
C THR A 28 -30.14 -9.38 -8.78
N ALA A 29 -28.85 -9.64 -8.62
CA ALA A 29 -28.15 -10.62 -9.43
C ALA A 29 -28.07 -11.95 -8.69
N THR A 30 -28.31 -13.03 -9.41
CA THR A 30 -28.13 -14.39 -8.88
C THR A 30 -26.63 -14.64 -8.67
N LEU A 31 -26.29 -15.05 -7.47
CA LEU A 31 -24.92 -15.43 -7.11
C LEU A 31 -24.61 -16.82 -7.65
N ALA A 32 -23.42 -16.99 -8.24
CA ALA A 32 -22.90 -18.30 -8.53
C ALA A 32 -22.51 -19.02 -7.21
N GLU A 33 -22.50 -20.35 -7.20
CA GLU A 33 -22.07 -21.12 -6.04
C GLU A 33 -20.61 -20.77 -5.71
N ALA A 34 -20.37 -20.42 -4.46
CA ALA A 34 -19.08 -20.09 -3.89
C ALA A 34 -18.73 -21.01 -2.75
N ARG A 35 -17.48 -20.94 -2.31
CA ARG A 35 -17.13 -21.46 -0.98
C ARG A 35 -18.04 -20.83 0.05
N GLU A 36 -18.56 -21.66 0.98
CA GLU A 36 -19.71 -21.33 1.83
C GLU A 36 -19.53 -20.06 2.69
N ALA A 37 -18.31 -19.81 3.17
CA ALA A 37 -17.99 -18.62 3.97
C ALA A 37 -18.10 -17.31 3.18
N ASN A 38 -17.44 -17.22 2.02
CA ASN A 38 -17.47 -16.06 1.14
C ASN A 38 -18.89 -15.79 0.59
N TYR A 39 -19.67 -16.85 0.47
CA TYR A 39 -21.04 -16.76 0.03
C TYR A 39 -21.95 -16.03 1.02
N GLN A 40 -21.76 -16.21 2.32
CA GLN A 40 -22.58 -15.54 3.32
C GLN A 40 -22.29 -14.03 3.38
N LEU A 41 -21.02 -13.64 3.36
CA LEU A 41 -20.64 -12.22 3.27
C LEU A 41 -21.22 -11.59 2.01
N TYR A 42 -21.07 -12.26 0.87
CA TYR A 42 -21.54 -11.74 -0.40
C TYR A 42 -23.06 -11.53 -0.41
N LYS A 43 -23.85 -12.37 0.25
CA LYS A 43 -25.30 -12.19 0.41
C LYS A 43 -25.67 -10.92 1.17
N GLU A 44 -24.88 -10.57 2.20
CA GLU A 44 -25.15 -9.35 2.97
C GLU A 44 -24.93 -8.08 2.16
N ILE A 45 -24.08 -8.13 1.12
CA ILE A 45 -23.70 -6.99 0.29
C ILE A 45 -24.42 -6.93 -1.06
N GLU A 46 -25.16 -7.96 -1.43
CA GLU A 46 -25.82 -8.08 -2.74
C GLU A 46 -26.67 -6.87 -3.12
N GLY A 47 -27.25 -6.18 -2.13
CA GLY A 47 -28.02 -4.95 -2.33
C GLY A 47 -27.20 -3.66 -2.46
N GLU A 48 -25.89 -3.68 -2.20
CA GLU A 48 -25.06 -2.48 -2.13
C GLU A 48 -24.19 -2.28 -3.38
N ARG A 49 -23.47 -3.33 -3.80
CA ARG A 49 -22.55 -3.28 -4.95
C ARG A 49 -22.37 -4.65 -5.59
N LYS A 50 -22.21 -4.68 -6.91
CA LYS A 50 -21.93 -5.90 -7.67
C LYS A 50 -20.44 -6.20 -7.78
N ILE A 51 -19.60 -5.19 -7.60
CA ILE A 51 -18.15 -5.28 -7.66
C ILE A 51 -17.54 -4.64 -6.40
N ILE A 52 -16.67 -5.36 -5.73
CA ILE A 52 -15.85 -4.90 -4.62
C ILE A 52 -14.53 -4.41 -5.18
N GLY A 53 -14.07 -3.26 -4.72
CA GLY A 53 -13.03 -2.48 -5.35
C GLY A 53 -13.63 -1.48 -6.34
N PRO A 54 -13.03 -1.23 -7.50
CA PRO A 54 -11.67 -1.64 -7.88
C PRO A 54 -10.59 -1.04 -7.00
N LEU A 55 -9.42 -1.70 -6.95
CA LEU A 55 -8.22 -1.18 -6.31
C LEU A 55 -7.15 -0.94 -7.38
N VAL A 56 -6.61 0.26 -7.44
CA VAL A 56 -5.44 0.57 -8.25
C VAL A 56 -4.19 0.15 -7.46
N GLY A 57 -3.48 -0.85 -7.94
CA GLY A 57 -2.26 -1.38 -7.34
C GLY A 57 -1.00 -0.78 -7.93
N HIS A 58 -0.08 -1.64 -8.36
CA HIS A 58 1.20 -1.22 -8.93
C HIS A 58 1.03 -0.46 -10.24
N VAL A 59 1.55 0.76 -10.27
CA VAL A 59 1.57 1.64 -11.45
C VAL A 59 3.00 2.02 -11.80
N THR A 60 3.39 1.77 -13.05
CA THR A 60 4.65 2.25 -13.61
C THR A 60 4.43 3.45 -14.53
N ASP A 61 5.43 3.84 -15.25
CA ASP A 61 5.30 4.86 -16.30
C ASP A 61 4.47 4.39 -17.51
N THR A 62 4.33 3.09 -17.73
CA THR A 62 3.66 2.52 -18.91
C THR A 62 2.68 1.40 -18.61
N THR A 63 2.48 1.06 -17.33
CA THR A 63 1.58 -0.01 -16.91
C THR A 63 0.77 0.36 -15.68
N ALA A 64 -0.37 -0.32 -15.48
CA ALA A 64 -1.15 -0.24 -14.24
C ALA A 64 -1.82 -1.59 -13.95
N ASN A 65 -1.78 -2.01 -12.69
CA ASN A 65 -2.50 -3.17 -12.19
C ASN A 65 -3.78 -2.71 -11.50
N ILE A 66 -4.91 -3.30 -11.87
CA ILE A 66 -6.22 -2.96 -11.29
C ILE A 66 -6.89 -4.25 -10.83
N TRP A 67 -7.10 -4.36 -9.54
CA TRP A 67 -7.78 -5.47 -8.90
C TRP A 67 -9.27 -5.22 -8.76
N ALA A 68 -10.10 -6.27 -8.94
CA ALA A 68 -11.54 -6.24 -8.70
C ALA A 68 -12.07 -7.64 -8.32
N TYR A 69 -13.17 -7.67 -7.56
CA TYR A 69 -13.85 -8.88 -7.15
C TYR A 69 -15.38 -8.72 -7.32
N ALA A 70 -16.00 -9.63 -8.04
CA ALA A 70 -17.44 -9.60 -8.32
C ALA A 70 -18.21 -10.78 -7.69
N GLY A 71 -17.70 -11.33 -6.59
CA GLY A 71 -18.23 -12.55 -5.99
C GLY A 71 -17.87 -13.80 -6.81
N PRO A 72 -18.37 -14.97 -6.39
CA PRO A 72 -18.04 -16.26 -6.97
C PRO A 72 -18.72 -16.46 -8.35
N ARG A 73 -18.51 -15.54 -9.26
CA ARG A 73 -19.06 -15.54 -10.60
C ARG A 73 -18.02 -15.99 -11.60
N THR A 74 -18.49 -16.53 -12.70
CA THR A 74 -17.67 -16.82 -13.89
C THR A 74 -17.94 -15.82 -15.01
N THR A 75 -18.84 -14.85 -14.81
CA THR A 75 -19.07 -13.76 -15.76
C THR A 75 -17.79 -12.93 -15.89
N PRO A 76 -17.28 -12.71 -17.11
CA PRO A 76 -16.11 -11.89 -17.32
C PRO A 76 -16.31 -10.46 -16.78
N LEU A 77 -15.22 -9.89 -16.28
CA LEU A 77 -15.11 -8.46 -15.95
C LEU A 77 -14.44 -7.72 -17.10
N ILE A 78 -14.91 -6.51 -17.37
CA ILE A 78 -14.39 -5.63 -18.39
C ILE A 78 -13.80 -4.40 -17.70
N LEU A 79 -12.54 -4.11 -18.00
CA LEU A 79 -11.88 -2.87 -17.65
C LEU A 79 -11.81 -1.97 -18.89
N GLU A 80 -12.30 -0.75 -18.76
CA GLU A 80 -12.19 0.32 -19.78
C GLU A 80 -11.37 1.47 -19.19
N ILE A 81 -10.34 1.92 -19.91
CA ILE A 81 -9.43 2.99 -19.49
C ILE A 81 -9.47 4.09 -20.56
N GLU A 82 -9.56 5.35 -20.16
CA GLU A 82 -9.49 6.52 -21.03
C GLU A 82 -8.53 7.57 -20.48
N GLU A 83 -7.62 8.04 -21.35
CA GLU A 83 -6.72 9.15 -21.06
C GLU A 83 -7.51 10.44 -20.81
N LEU A 84 -7.21 11.12 -19.70
CA LEU A 84 -7.83 12.41 -19.35
C LEU A 84 -6.91 13.58 -19.70
N GLU A 85 -5.68 13.53 -19.20
CA GLU A 85 -4.67 14.59 -19.35
C GLU A 85 -3.28 14.00 -19.32
N SER A 86 -2.40 14.53 -20.16
CA SER A 86 -0.96 14.32 -20.07
C SER A 86 -0.27 15.60 -19.62
N LYS A 87 0.64 15.52 -18.65
CA LYS A 87 1.50 16.66 -18.24
C LYS A 87 2.48 17.05 -19.35
N ARG A 88 2.74 16.17 -20.30
CA ARG A 88 3.59 16.44 -21.48
C ARG A 88 2.71 17.00 -22.61
N ARG A 89 2.88 18.27 -22.92
CA ARG A 89 2.43 18.80 -24.22
C ARG A 89 3.36 18.24 -25.31
N SER A 90 2.79 17.70 -26.39
CA SER A 90 3.59 17.44 -27.59
C SER A 90 4.27 18.72 -28.05
N ALA A 91 5.51 18.63 -28.51
CA ALA A 91 6.27 19.81 -28.98
C ALA A 91 5.54 20.60 -30.07
N ASP A 92 4.61 19.97 -30.79
CA ASP A 92 3.86 20.52 -31.93
C ASP A 92 2.44 21.05 -31.56
N GLY A 93 2.04 20.97 -30.27
CA GLY A 93 0.78 21.56 -29.79
C GLY A 93 -0.50 20.83 -30.19
N GLU A 94 -0.45 19.81 -31.05
CA GLU A 94 -1.61 18.97 -31.40
C GLU A 94 -1.74 17.78 -30.45
N GLN A 95 -2.82 17.74 -29.69
CA GLN A 95 -3.21 16.55 -28.95
C GLN A 95 -3.93 15.61 -29.92
N GLY A 96 -3.35 14.41 -30.15
CA GLY A 96 -4.07 13.32 -30.78
C GLY A 96 -5.31 12.92 -29.96
N PRO A 97 -6.17 12.03 -30.48
CA PRO A 97 -7.30 11.53 -29.75
C PRO A 97 -6.84 10.86 -28.44
N PRO A 98 -7.64 10.96 -27.34
CA PRO A 98 -7.29 10.34 -26.08
C PRO A 98 -7.11 8.83 -26.24
N GLN A 99 -6.08 8.27 -25.58
CA GLN A 99 -5.86 6.83 -25.58
C GLN A 99 -7.01 6.14 -24.86
N LYS A 100 -7.50 5.04 -25.47
CA LYS A 100 -8.52 4.17 -24.89
C LYS A 100 -8.03 2.74 -24.93
N LEU A 101 -8.19 2.03 -23.80
CA LEU A 101 -7.89 0.62 -23.67
C LEU A 101 -9.12 -0.11 -23.14
N ARG A 102 -9.30 -1.35 -23.58
CA ARG A 102 -10.31 -2.27 -23.06
C ARG A 102 -9.67 -3.64 -22.85
N LEU A 103 -9.81 -4.13 -21.63
CA LEU A 103 -9.36 -5.47 -21.25
C LEU A 103 -10.55 -6.26 -20.74
N GLU A 104 -10.46 -7.58 -20.87
CA GLU A 104 -11.45 -8.52 -20.37
C GLU A 104 -10.74 -9.64 -19.63
N ALA A 105 -11.25 -10.01 -18.47
CA ALA A 105 -10.71 -11.09 -17.66
C ALA A 105 -11.84 -11.92 -17.05
N THR A 106 -11.69 -13.23 -17.08
CA THR A 106 -12.65 -14.17 -16.50
C THR A 106 -12.19 -14.55 -15.10
N PRO A 107 -13.05 -14.36 -14.08
CA PRO A 107 -12.75 -14.81 -12.73
C PRO A 107 -12.43 -16.30 -12.66
N ASN A 108 -11.40 -16.66 -11.91
CA ASN A 108 -10.93 -18.01 -11.72
C ASN A 108 -11.26 -18.50 -10.30
N ALA A 109 -11.88 -19.69 -10.18
CA ALA A 109 -12.23 -20.26 -8.90
C ALA A 109 -11.01 -20.63 -8.04
N ASP A 110 -9.87 -20.96 -8.66
CA ASP A 110 -8.62 -21.25 -7.96
C ASP A 110 -7.95 -20.00 -7.37
N GLU A 111 -8.35 -18.81 -7.87
CA GLU A 111 -7.93 -17.48 -7.40
C GLU A 111 -9.08 -16.74 -6.68
N HIS A 112 -9.97 -17.48 -6.03
CA HIS A 112 -11.14 -16.96 -5.32
C HIS A 112 -12.00 -15.98 -6.12
N HIS A 113 -12.00 -16.13 -7.44
CA HIS A 113 -12.74 -15.26 -8.38
C HIS A 113 -12.33 -13.78 -8.37
N ALA A 114 -11.24 -13.40 -7.71
CA ALA A 114 -10.65 -12.08 -7.89
C ALA A 114 -10.02 -11.98 -9.29
N VAL A 115 -9.95 -10.75 -9.80
CA VAL A 115 -9.34 -10.45 -11.09
C VAL A 115 -8.32 -9.35 -10.90
N GLU A 116 -7.13 -9.54 -11.43
CA GLU A 116 -6.14 -8.49 -11.60
C GLU A 116 -5.94 -8.21 -13.09
N PHE A 117 -6.29 -7.00 -13.51
CA PHE A 117 -6.04 -6.52 -14.87
C PHE A 117 -4.66 -5.91 -14.97
N HIS A 118 -3.92 -6.29 -15.99
CA HIS A 118 -2.61 -5.72 -16.31
C HIS A 118 -2.73 -4.82 -17.55
N ALA A 119 -2.96 -3.52 -17.33
CA ALA A 119 -2.96 -2.53 -18.40
C ALA A 119 -1.54 -2.19 -18.81
N ILE A 120 -1.24 -2.27 -20.11
CA ILE A 120 0.08 -2.00 -20.69
C ILE A 120 0.01 -0.97 -21.81
N GLY A 121 1.14 -0.34 -22.12
CA GLY A 121 1.22 0.64 -23.20
C GLY A 121 0.64 2.01 -22.85
N LEU A 122 0.55 2.32 -21.57
CA LEU A 122 0.17 3.64 -21.07
C LEU A 122 1.28 4.67 -21.34
N LYS A 123 0.96 5.96 -21.21
CA LYS A 123 1.92 7.06 -21.36
C LYS A 123 2.42 7.50 -19.99
N PRO A 124 3.71 7.86 -19.81
CA PRO A 124 4.24 8.40 -18.57
C PRO A 124 3.54 9.70 -18.15
N GLU A 125 3.50 9.98 -16.83
CA GLU A 125 2.97 11.22 -16.23
C GLU A 125 1.58 11.60 -16.76
N THR A 126 0.73 10.62 -17.01
CA THR A 126 -0.57 10.78 -17.64
C THR A 126 -1.68 10.31 -16.71
N ARG A 127 -2.75 11.10 -16.61
CA ARG A 127 -3.93 10.77 -15.82
C ARG A 127 -4.93 9.99 -16.68
N TYR A 128 -5.48 8.94 -16.10
CA TYR A 128 -6.47 8.08 -16.69
C TYR A 128 -7.71 7.97 -15.80
N ALA A 129 -8.88 7.96 -16.44
CA ALA A 129 -10.10 7.43 -15.84
C ALA A 129 -10.27 5.98 -16.26
N PHE A 130 -10.87 5.18 -15.39
CA PHE A 130 -11.22 3.82 -15.73
C PHE A 130 -12.54 3.41 -15.11
N ALA A 131 -13.15 2.34 -15.66
CA ALA A 131 -14.28 1.68 -15.06
C ALA A 131 -14.13 0.15 -15.19
N VAL A 132 -14.50 -0.57 -14.14
CA VAL A 132 -14.64 -2.03 -14.15
C VAL A 132 -16.10 -2.38 -14.07
N ARG A 133 -16.58 -3.30 -14.91
CA ARG A 133 -17.98 -3.77 -14.94
C ARG A 133 -18.08 -5.25 -15.28
N LEU A 134 -19.22 -5.84 -15.00
CA LEU A 134 -19.57 -7.16 -15.53
C LEU A 134 -19.80 -7.07 -17.05
N ALA A 135 -19.45 -8.12 -17.77
CA ALA A 135 -19.60 -8.14 -19.22
C ALA A 135 -21.07 -8.08 -19.68
N ASP A 136 -21.96 -8.65 -18.88
CA ASP A 136 -23.41 -8.75 -19.14
C ASP A 136 -24.24 -7.68 -18.40
N ASP A 137 -23.61 -6.74 -17.68
CA ASP A 137 -24.30 -5.75 -16.85
C ASP A 137 -23.55 -4.41 -16.81
N GLU A 138 -23.98 -3.46 -17.64
CA GLU A 138 -23.40 -2.12 -17.71
C GLU A 138 -23.65 -1.29 -16.45
N ASP A 139 -24.73 -1.55 -15.72
CA ASP A 139 -25.08 -0.83 -14.49
C ASP A 139 -24.23 -1.26 -13.29
N SER A 140 -23.44 -2.32 -13.44
CA SER A 140 -22.49 -2.79 -12.42
C SER A 140 -21.19 -1.96 -12.35
N ALA A 141 -21.03 -0.96 -13.21
CA ALA A 141 -19.76 -0.25 -13.40
C ALA A 141 -19.31 0.50 -12.15
N GLU A 142 -18.09 0.22 -11.70
CA GLU A 142 -17.36 0.93 -10.65
C GLU A 142 -16.19 1.68 -11.28
N ALA A 143 -16.13 3.01 -11.05
CA ALA A 143 -15.13 3.88 -11.67
C ALA A 143 -14.03 4.31 -10.72
N GLY A 144 -12.88 4.63 -11.30
CA GLY A 144 -11.72 5.14 -10.58
C GLY A 144 -10.83 6.03 -11.44
N LEU A 145 -9.73 6.47 -10.85
CA LEU A 145 -8.72 7.32 -11.47
C LEU A 145 -7.33 6.84 -11.07
N PHE A 146 -6.35 7.06 -11.92
CA PHE A 146 -4.94 6.97 -11.55
C PHE A 146 -4.06 7.86 -12.44
N ALA A 147 -2.84 8.08 -12.01
CA ALA A 147 -1.80 8.66 -12.85
C ALA A 147 -0.63 7.68 -12.97
N THR A 148 -0.05 7.59 -14.15
CA THR A 148 1.18 6.83 -14.37
C THR A 148 2.38 7.56 -13.76
N ALA A 149 3.38 6.79 -13.34
CA ALA A 149 4.61 7.30 -12.80
C ALA A 149 5.38 8.17 -13.83
N PRO A 150 6.34 9.00 -13.37
CA PRO A 150 7.34 9.59 -14.24
C PRO A 150 8.10 8.53 -15.01
N ALA A 151 8.64 8.90 -16.18
CA ALA A 151 9.43 7.98 -17.00
C ALA A 151 10.52 7.30 -16.17
N ALA A 152 10.73 6.00 -16.41
CA ALA A 152 11.70 5.21 -15.68
C ALA A 152 13.08 5.88 -15.62
N GLY A 153 13.67 5.99 -14.44
CA GLY A 153 14.95 6.64 -14.18
C GLY A 153 14.93 8.18 -14.19
N ALA A 154 13.79 8.82 -14.47
CA ALA A 154 13.67 10.27 -14.38
C ALA A 154 13.49 10.70 -12.91
N GLY A 155 14.22 11.74 -12.50
CA GLY A 155 13.93 12.45 -11.27
C GLY A 155 12.61 13.23 -11.37
N SER A 156 11.89 13.32 -10.26
CA SER A 156 10.67 14.13 -10.19
C SER A 156 10.43 14.67 -8.80
N LYS A 157 9.46 15.57 -8.70
CA LYS A 157 8.88 16.00 -7.44
C LYS A 157 7.53 15.30 -7.30
N PHE A 158 7.37 14.50 -6.24
CA PHE A 158 6.16 13.74 -5.97
C PHE A 158 5.89 13.62 -4.48
N LYS A 159 4.66 13.29 -4.14
CA LYS A 159 4.19 13.13 -2.77
C LYS A 159 3.48 11.79 -2.60
N LEU A 160 3.77 11.10 -1.52
CA LEU A 160 3.03 9.92 -1.11
C LEU A 160 2.38 10.12 0.26
N ALA A 161 1.31 9.39 0.50
CA ALA A 161 0.70 9.25 1.82
C ALA A 161 1.05 7.88 2.42
N VAL A 162 1.12 7.84 3.74
CA VAL A 162 1.37 6.60 4.50
C VAL A 162 0.25 6.41 5.49
N ALA A 163 -0.33 5.21 5.53
CA ALA A 163 -1.43 4.83 6.40
C ALA A 163 -1.21 3.45 7.00
N SER A 164 -1.56 3.25 8.28
CA SER A 164 -1.68 1.94 8.90
C SER A 164 -2.69 1.96 10.05
N CYS A 165 -2.98 0.80 10.61
CA CYS A 165 -3.82 0.63 11.79
C CYS A 165 -5.22 1.24 11.60
N PHE A 166 -5.83 0.99 10.45
CA PHE A 166 -7.13 1.55 10.08
C PHE A 166 -8.24 0.51 9.97
N GLY A 167 -7.91 -0.75 9.81
CA GLY A 167 -8.88 -1.83 9.63
C GLY A 167 -9.68 -2.18 10.87
N GLY A 168 -10.66 -3.08 10.71
CA GLY A 168 -11.46 -3.63 11.79
C GLY A 168 -12.61 -2.74 12.27
N ALA A 169 -13.02 -1.75 11.46
CA ALA A 169 -14.27 -1.01 11.72
C ALA A 169 -15.48 -1.96 11.69
N TYR A 170 -15.38 -3.03 10.95
CA TYR A 170 -16.42 -4.04 10.79
C TYR A 170 -15.87 -5.43 11.11
N ARG A 171 -16.63 -6.23 11.84
CA ARG A 171 -16.33 -7.64 12.15
C ARG A 171 -17.49 -8.54 11.77
N ARG A 172 -17.19 -9.79 11.49
CA ARG A 172 -18.20 -10.83 11.31
C ARG A 172 -18.30 -11.66 12.58
N GLU A 173 -19.47 -11.60 13.23
CA GLU A 173 -19.77 -12.38 14.43
C GLU A 173 -21.09 -13.13 14.22
N GLU A 174 -21.09 -14.44 14.48
CA GLU A 174 -22.28 -15.31 14.33
C GLU A 174 -22.96 -15.19 12.94
N GLY A 175 -22.15 -15.04 11.87
CA GLY A 175 -22.64 -14.90 10.50
C GLY A 175 -23.27 -13.56 10.15
N LYS A 176 -23.16 -12.54 11.03
CA LYS A 176 -23.64 -11.18 10.78
C LYS A 176 -22.50 -10.18 10.79
N THR A 177 -22.56 -9.21 9.90
CA THR A 177 -21.65 -8.07 9.94
C THR A 177 -22.07 -7.12 11.05
N LYS A 178 -21.13 -6.79 11.93
CA LYS A 178 -21.29 -5.78 12.97
C LYS A 178 -20.30 -4.65 12.75
N GLU A 179 -20.76 -3.42 12.87
CA GLU A 179 -19.92 -2.26 13.02
C GLU A 179 -19.39 -2.24 14.44
N VAL A 180 -18.08 -2.27 14.63
CA VAL A 180 -17.43 -2.39 15.94
C VAL A 180 -16.80 -1.08 16.36
N ARG A 181 -16.46 -0.23 15.38
CA ARG A 181 -15.81 1.06 15.57
C ARG A 181 -16.57 2.10 14.77
N GLY A 182 -17.36 2.94 15.36
CA GLY A 182 -18.27 3.90 14.75
C GLY A 182 -17.65 4.82 13.67
N GLU A 183 -18.33 5.91 13.34
CA GLU A 183 -18.05 6.82 12.21
C GLU A 183 -16.66 7.51 12.23
N TYR A 184 -15.86 7.35 13.27
CA TYR A 184 -14.57 8.03 13.49
C TYR A 184 -13.46 7.70 12.45
N HIS A 185 -13.63 6.65 11.66
CA HIS A 185 -12.60 6.24 10.67
C HIS A 185 -12.70 6.98 9.34
N ASN A 186 -13.78 7.69 9.10
CA ASN A 186 -14.10 8.19 7.77
C ASN A 186 -13.38 9.50 7.42
N ASP A 187 -13.15 10.37 8.41
CA ASP A 187 -12.62 11.70 8.16
C ASP A 187 -11.13 11.69 7.79
N SER A 188 -10.34 10.81 8.42
CA SER A 188 -8.90 10.71 8.13
C SER A 188 -8.60 10.28 6.69
N TRP A 189 -9.42 9.40 6.09
CA TRP A 189 -9.29 9.06 4.67
C TRP A 189 -9.59 10.24 3.75
N HIS A 190 -10.59 11.07 4.09
CA HIS A 190 -10.88 12.27 3.31
C HIS A 190 -9.73 13.27 3.37
N LEU A 191 -9.15 13.50 4.56
CA LEU A 191 -7.98 14.35 4.75
C LEU A 191 -6.77 13.83 3.97
N LEU A 192 -6.57 12.49 3.96
CA LEU A 192 -5.49 11.88 3.18
C LEU A 192 -5.69 12.12 1.67
N MET A 193 -6.91 11.94 1.16
CA MET A 193 -7.23 12.21 -0.25
C MET A 193 -7.08 13.69 -0.61
N ASP A 194 -7.43 14.61 0.30
CA ASP A 194 -7.27 16.06 0.11
C ASP A 194 -5.80 16.50 -0.02
N GLU A 195 -4.86 15.70 0.53
CA GLU A 195 -3.43 15.88 0.31
C GLU A 195 -2.99 15.58 -1.13
N GLN A 196 -3.82 14.92 -1.94
CA GLN A 196 -3.58 14.57 -3.34
C GLN A 196 -2.23 13.85 -3.56
N PRO A 197 -1.97 12.74 -2.88
CA PRO A 197 -0.74 11.99 -3.08
C PRO A 197 -0.72 11.33 -4.47
N ASP A 198 0.48 11.21 -5.05
CA ASP A 198 0.68 10.47 -6.31
C ASP A 198 0.45 8.97 -6.13
N PHE A 199 0.74 8.44 -4.93
CA PHE A 199 0.40 7.08 -4.48
C PHE A 199 0.35 7.01 -2.96
N GLN A 200 -0.11 5.88 -2.42
CA GLN A 200 -0.13 5.63 -0.97
C GLN A 200 0.51 4.29 -0.62
N LEU A 201 1.12 4.27 0.57
CA LEU A 201 1.60 3.06 1.25
C LEU A 201 0.64 2.73 2.38
N ILE A 202 0.05 1.54 2.37
CA ILE A 202 -0.69 0.99 3.50
C ILE A 202 0.18 -0.08 4.16
N ILE A 203 0.60 0.19 5.40
CA ILE A 203 1.78 -0.43 5.98
C ILE A 203 1.48 -1.30 7.20
N GLY A 204 0.48 -2.15 7.07
CA GLY A 204 0.08 -3.12 8.09
C GLY A 204 -1.12 -2.68 8.91
N ASP A 205 -1.72 -3.64 9.61
CA ASP A 205 -3.00 -3.52 10.31
C ASP A 205 -4.09 -2.95 9.38
N ASN A 206 -4.03 -3.39 8.13
CA ASN A 206 -5.00 -3.04 7.11
C ASN A 206 -6.37 -3.65 7.44
N VAL A 207 -6.35 -4.77 8.17
CA VAL A 207 -7.49 -5.44 8.80
C VAL A 207 -7.08 -5.97 10.17
N TYR A 208 -8.03 -6.11 11.08
CA TYR A 208 -7.84 -6.74 12.40
C TYR A 208 -8.54 -8.10 12.40
N ALA A 209 -8.03 -9.01 11.59
CA ALA A 209 -8.55 -10.37 11.48
C ALA A 209 -8.08 -11.25 12.65
N ASP A 210 -6.86 -11.01 13.16
CA ASP A 210 -6.27 -11.78 14.26
C ASP A 210 -6.30 -13.30 14.02
N SER A 211 -6.13 -13.71 12.77
CA SER A 211 -6.33 -15.08 12.32
C SER A 211 -5.43 -15.41 11.14
N THR A 212 -5.09 -16.70 11.01
CA THR A 212 -4.45 -17.26 9.81
C THR A 212 -5.45 -18.03 8.94
N ASP A 213 -6.72 -18.11 9.34
CA ASP A 213 -7.74 -18.79 8.54
C ASP A 213 -8.01 -18.02 7.25
N TYR A 214 -7.87 -18.72 6.11
CA TYR A 214 -8.00 -18.17 4.79
C TYR A 214 -9.33 -17.39 4.59
N ASN A 215 -10.46 -18.03 4.93
CA ASN A 215 -11.77 -17.43 4.67
C ASN A 215 -12.02 -16.24 5.60
N HIS A 216 -11.55 -16.32 6.84
CA HIS A 216 -11.67 -15.21 7.80
C HIS A 216 -10.90 -13.97 7.34
N LEU A 217 -9.66 -14.15 6.88
CA LEU A 217 -8.82 -13.09 6.33
C LEU A 217 -9.43 -12.49 5.07
N TRP A 218 -9.88 -13.36 4.14
CA TRP A 218 -10.54 -12.92 2.91
C TRP A 218 -11.78 -12.07 3.21
N ASP A 219 -12.64 -12.55 4.12
CA ASP A 219 -13.82 -11.82 4.56
C ASP A 219 -13.45 -10.45 5.18
N ALA A 220 -12.41 -10.40 6.02
CA ALA A 220 -11.97 -9.16 6.64
C ALA A 220 -11.53 -8.11 5.61
N TYR A 221 -10.68 -8.47 4.65
CA TYR A 221 -10.24 -7.56 3.58
C TYR A 221 -11.39 -7.14 2.66
N THR A 222 -12.28 -8.07 2.34
CA THR A 222 -13.44 -7.81 1.49
C THR A 222 -14.40 -6.84 2.16
N LEU A 223 -14.67 -7.08 3.46
CA LEU A 223 -15.56 -6.28 4.27
C LEU A 223 -15.05 -4.85 4.44
N GLU A 224 -13.74 -4.67 4.67
CA GLU A 224 -13.11 -3.36 4.78
C GLU A 224 -13.30 -2.55 3.48
N ARG A 225 -13.08 -3.15 2.31
CA ARG A 225 -13.28 -2.50 1.00
C ARG A 225 -14.75 -2.20 0.68
N LEU A 226 -15.65 -2.95 1.27
CA LEU A 226 -17.07 -2.78 1.03
C LEU A 226 -17.71 -1.75 1.93
N LYS A 227 -17.43 -1.84 3.25
CA LYS A 227 -18.11 -1.05 4.28
C LYS A 227 -17.38 0.25 4.60
N ASN A 228 -16.05 0.26 4.56
CA ASN A 228 -15.27 1.48 4.71
C ASN A 228 -15.26 2.27 3.38
N ARG A 229 -16.32 3.04 3.16
CA ARG A 229 -16.52 3.77 1.90
C ARG A 229 -15.40 4.77 1.57
N PRO A 230 -14.85 5.56 2.52
CA PRO A 230 -13.72 6.43 2.23
C PRO A 230 -12.45 5.66 1.85
N PHE A 231 -12.15 4.54 2.50
CA PHE A 231 -11.06 3.66 2.09
C PHE A 231 -11.29 3.12 0.66
N ALA A 232 -12.50 2.63 0.39
CA ALA A 232 -12.87 2.18 -0.96
C ALA A 232 -12.72 3.30 -2.02
N ALA A 233 -12.98 4.55 -1.67
CA ALA A 233 -12.75 5.70 -2.56
C ALA A 233 -11.26 5.99 -2.74
N ALA A 234 -10.47 5.93 -1.67
CA ALA A 234 -9.03 6.14 -1.72
C ALA A 234 -8.34 5.11 -2.63
N VAL A 235 -8.57 3.80 -2.44
CA VAL A 235 -7.89 2.74 -3.21
C VAL A 235 -8.28 2.67 -4.69
N ARG A 236 -9.40 3.26 -5.08
CA ARG A 236 -9.78 3.37 -6.51
C ARG A 236 -9.27 4.62 -7.19
N THR A 237 -8.72 5.59 -6.43
CA THR A 237 -8.26 6.88 -6.97
C THR A 237 -6.79 7.17 -6.71
N ILE A 238 -6.17 6.42 -5.82
CA ILE A 238 -4.76 6.56 -5.45
C ILE A 238 -4.09 5.20 -5.60
N PRO A 239 -3.04 5.05 -6.46
CA PRO A 239 -2.24 3.84 -6.55
C PRO A 239 -1.77 3.40 -5.16
N THR A 240 -2.02 2.14 -4.81
CA THR A 240 -1.87 1.61 -3.45
C THR A 240 -0.87 0.47 -3.41
N TYR A 241 0.13 0.60 -2.57
CA TYR A 241 1.12 -0.44 -2.26
C TYR A 241 0.95 -0.86 -0.81
N ALA A 242 0.99 -2.16 -0.55
CA ALA A 242 0.69 -2.70 0.76
C ALA A 242 1.82 -3.56 1.34
N VAL A 243 2.00 -3.49 2.65
CA VAL A 243 2.63 -4.53 3.45
C VAL A 243 1.67 -4.93 4.56
N TRP A 244 1.90 -6.07 5.17
CA TRP A 244 1.17 -6.50 6.35
C TRP A 244 1.91 -6.17 7.66
N ASP A 245 1.17 -6.26 8.78
CA ASP A 245 1.76 -6.43 10.10
C ASP A 245 1.05 -7.58 10.83
N ASP A 246 1.05 -7.67 12.16
CA ASP A 246 0.59 -8.85 12.89
C ASP A 246 -0.91 -9.13 12.70
N HIS A 247 -1.77 -8.13 12.77
CA HIS A 247 -3.22 -8.30 12.67
C HIS A 247 -3.71 -8.76 11.28
N ASP A 248 -2.96 -8.44 10.22
CA ASP A 248 -3.19 -8.96 8.85
C ASP A 248 -2.64 -10.37 8.67
N TYR A 249 -1.59 -10.71 9.42
CA TYR A 249 -0.81 -11.92 9.23
C TYR A 249 -1.29 -13.06 10.12
N GLY A 250 -1.73 -12.77 11.35
CA GLY A 250 -2.17 -13.75 12.33
C GLY A 250 -2.64 -13.09 13.63
N PRO A 251 -2.68 -13.82 14.74
CA PRO A 251 -2.95 -13.24 16.04
C PRO A 251 -1.96 -12.14 16.44
N ASN A 252 -2.39 -11.19 17.28
CA ASN A 252 -1.57 -10.08 17.75
C ASN A 252 -0.15 -10.50 18.15
N ASN A 253 0.86 -9.77 17.67
CA ASN A 253 2.29 -10.04 17.80
C ASN A 253 2.78 -11.36 17.18
N SER A 254 2.08 -11.93 16.19
CA SER A 254 2.47 -13.15 15.49
C SER A 254 3.83 -13.03 14.81
N ASP A 255 4.52 -14.16 14.74
CA ASP A 255 5.85 -14.31 14.17
C ASP A 255 5.92 -15.48 13.16
N GLY A 256 7.10 -15.80 12.69
CA GLY A 256 7.32 -16.85 11.68
C GLY A 256 6.93 -18.26 12.10
N THR A 257 6.55 -18.48 13.36
CA THR A 257 6.05 -19.76 13.86
C THR A 257 4.53 -19.91 13.80
N ALA A 258 3.80 -18.86 13.34
CA ALA A 258 2.35 -18.89 13.23
C ALA A 258 1.89 -20.06 12.35
N GLU A 259 1.04 -20.92 12.91
CA GLU A 259 0.41 -22.01 12.19
C GLU A 259 -0.60 -21.47 11.18
N GLY A 260 -0.59 -21.93 9.94
CA GLY A 260 -1.47 -21.46 8.86
C GLY A 260 -1.02 -20.16 8.18
N LYS A 261 0.18 -19.66 8.44
CA LYS A 261 0.74 -18.45 7.81
C LYS A 261 0.80 -18.49 6.28
N GLU A 262 0.79 -19.67 5.69
CA GLU A 262 0.72 -19.90 4.24
C GLU A 262 -0.62 -19.42 3.68
N ASP A 263 -1.71 -19.59 4.41
CA ASP A 263 -3.04 -19.10 4.05
C ASP A 263 -3.07 -17.57 4.13
N SER A 264 -2.47 -16.98 5.17
CA SER A 264 -2.31 -15.51 5.26
C SER A 264 -1.55 -14.94 4.08
N LEU A 265 -0.46 -15.62 3.68
CA LEU A 265 0.33 -15.25 2.51
C LEU A 265 -0.48 -15.35 1.21
N ALA A 266 -1.28 -16.40 1.06
CA ALA A 266 -2.13 -16.60 -0.11
C ALA A 266 -3.17 -15.48 -0.21
N VAL A 267 -3.90 -15.19 0.86
CA VAL A 267 -4.90 -14.12 0.89
C VAL A 267 -4.27 -12.77 0.59
N PHE A 268 -3.14 -12.42 1.25
CA PHE A 268 -2.50 -11.12 1.03
C PHE A 268 -2.10 -10.92 -0.43
N LYS A 269 -1.57 -11.95 -1.08
CA LYS A 269 -1.21 -11.91 -2.51
C LYS A 269 -2.43 -11.75 -3.42
N GLU A 270 -3.56 -12.34 -3.05
CA GLU A 270 -4.78 -12.29 -3.85
C GLU A 270 -5.54 -10.97 -3.70
N VAL A 271 -5.41 -10.28 -2.55
CA VAL A 271 -6.18 -9.06 -2.29
C VAL A 271 -5.44 -7.77 -2.62
N PHE A 272 -4.12 -7.82 -2.89
CA PHE A 272 -3.33 -6.64 -3.25
C PHE A 272 -2.59 -6.83 -4.56
N ALA A 273 -2.80 -5.90 -5.50
CA ALA A 273 -2.09 -5.84 -6.78
C ALA A 273 -0.72 -5.13 -6.61
N ASN A 274 0.11 -5.64 -5.72
CA ASN A 274 1.46 -5.14 -5.45
C ASN A 274 2.41 -5.38 -6.65
N PRO A 275 3.62 -4.76 -6.66
CA PRO A 275 4.64 -5.07 -7.65
C PRO A 275 4.94 -6.57 -7.69
N PRO A 276 5.20 -7.12 -8.89
CA PRO A 276 5.58 -8.51 -9.01
C PRO A 276 6.86 -8.79 -8.22
N ARG A 277 6.96 -9.98 -7.64
CA ARG A 277 8.12 -10.37 -6.84
C ARG A 277 9.24 -10.82 -7.77
N GLU A 278 10.38 -10.13 -7.74
CA GLU A 278 11.52 -10.42 -8.60
C GLU A 278 12.19 -11.78 -8.28
N ASN A 279 12.03 -12.27 -7.05
CA ASN A 279 12.57 -13.55 -6.63
C ASN A 279 11.67 -14.77 -6.96
N GLY A 280 10.57 -14.55 -7.69
CA GLY A 280 9.62 -15.58 -8.13
C GLY A 280 8.35 -15.66 -7.28
N ALA A 281 7.24 -15.94 -7.94
CA ALA A 281 5.92 -16.02 -7.32
C ALA A 281 5.83 -17.12 -6.23
N ASP A 282 6.60 -18.19 -6.37
CA ASP A 282 6.56 -19.36 -5.50
C ASP A 282 7.37 -19.21 -4.21
N LYS A 283 8.15 -18.12 -4.06
CA LYS A 283 8.93 -17.93 -2.83
C LYS A 283 8.05 -17.35 -1.70
N PRO A 284 8.32 -17.78 -0.45
CA PRO A 284 7.56 -17.33 0.71
C PRO A 284 7.76 -15.82 0.99
N GLY A 285 6.84 -15.23 1.78
CA GLY A 285 6.84 -13.82 2.18
C GLY A 285 6.25 -12.89 1.14
N ILE A 286 6.05 -11.63 1.54
CA ILE A 286 5.42 -10.58 0.71
C ILE A 286 6.41 -9.56 0.16
N TYR A 287 7.71 -9.66 0.51
CA TYR A 287 8.69 -8.63 0.18
C TYR A 287 8.91 -8.47 -1.33
N THR A 288 8.96 -7.21 -1.75
CA THR A 288 9.17 -6.78 -3.14
C THR A 288 9.71 -5.35 -3.18
N LYS A 289 9.97 -4.82 -4.37
CA LYS A 289 10.40 -3.43 -4.56
C LYS A 289 9.73 -2.78 -5.77
N PHE A 290 9.78 -1.46 -5.80
CA PHE A 290 9.47 -0.65 -6.97
C PHE A 290 10.25 0.66 -6.93
N SER A 291 10.33 1.35 -8.06
CA SER A 291 10.93 2.68 -8.17
C SER A 291 9.89 3.69 -8.60
N TYR A 292 9.96 4.90 -8.05
CA TYR A 292 9.09 6.01 -8.44
C TYR A 292 9.87 7.33 -8.35
N GLY A 293 9.91 8.10 -9.45
CA GLY A 293 10.48 9.45 -9.45
C GLY A 293 11.93 9.56 -8.97
N GLY A 294 12.75 8.52 -9.19
CA GLY A 294 14.16 8.48 -8.77
C GLY A 294 14.37 8.02 -7.31
N VAL A 295 13.35 7.48 -6.65
CA VAL A 295 13.41 6.87 -5.31
C VAL A 295 13.09 5.39 -5.42
N ASP A 296 13.80 4.54 -4.65
CA ASP A 296 13.53 3.11 -4.57
C ASP A 296 12.84 2.76 -3.26
N PHE A 297 11.76 2.00 -3.37
CA PHE A 297 10.91 1.54 -2.27
C PHE A 297 11.06 0.04 -2.11
N PHE A 298 11.41 -0.40 -0.90
CA PHE A 298 11.55 -1.80 -0.51
C PHE A 298 10.43 -2.15 0.45
N LEU A 299 9.41 -2.86 -0.04
CA LEU A 299 8.31 -3.38 0.76
C LEU A 299 8.80 -4.63 1.49
N LEU A 300 8.91 -4.57 2.80
CA LEU A 300 9.49 -5.64 3.60
C LEU A 300 8.41 -6.52 4.24
N ASP A 301 8.76 -7.78 4.41
CA ASP A 301 7.99 -8.73 5.22
C ASP A 301 8.56 -8.77 6.63
N GLY A 302 7.87 -8.18 7.58
CA GLY A 302 8.28 -8.12 8.98
C GLY A 302 7.77 -9.31 9.81
N ARG A 303 7.04 -10.30 9.24
CA ARG A 303 6.34 -11.34 10.00
C ARG A 303 6.72 -12.76 9.60
N TYR A 304 6.65 -13.11 8.33
CA TYR A 304 6.75 -14.50 7.85
C TYR A 304 8.03 -15.22 8.27
N PHE A 305 9.15 -14.49 8.38
CA PHE A 305 10.48 -15.04 8.70
C PHE A 305 10.96 -14.69 10.10
N ARG A 306 10.18 -13.90 10.83
CA ARG A 306 10.55 -13.34 12.12
C ARG A 306 10.67 -14.42 13.19
N SER A 307 11.76 -14.38 13.99
CA SER A 307 11.87 -15.19 15.20
C SER A 307 10.87 -14.72 16.28
N PRO A 308 10.42 -15.59 17.19
CA PRO A 308 9.62 -15.17 18.34
C PRO A 308 10.29 -14.01 19.13
N ASN A 309 9.45 -13.08 19.61
CA ASN A 309 9.91 -11.88 20.31
C ASN A 309 10.77 -12.19 21.55
N ASP A 310 10.49 -13.29 22.25
CA ASP A 310 11.20 -13.77 23.46
C ASP A 310 12.44 -14.60 23.15
N THR A 311 12.74 -14.91 21.88
CA THR A 311 13.96 -15.58 21.48
C THR A 311 15.18 -14.82 22.01
N LYS A 312 16.15 -15.53 22.57
CA LYS A 312 17.39 -14.94 23.09
C LYS A 312 18.14 -14.18 21.99
N GLN A 313 18.63 -12.98 22.33
CA GLN A 313 19.45 -12.19 21.42
C GLN A 313 20.68 -12.95 20.93
N GLY A 314 20.95 -12.91 19.65
CA GLY A 314 22.06 -13.59 19.01
C GLY A 314 21.89 -13.66 17.49
N PRO A 315 22.85 -14.28 16.79
CA PRO A 315 22.84 -14.37 15.32
C PRO A 315 21.68 -15.21 14.77
N ASP A 316 21.10 -16.09 15.59
CA ASP A 316 19.99 -16.96 15.18
C ASP A 316 18.63 -16.26 15.35
N LYS A 317 18.57 -15.11 16.04
CA LYS A 317 17.36 -14.31 16.16
C LYS A 317 17.25 -13.32 15.02
N THR A 318 16.40 -13.63 14.05
CA THR A 318 16.22 -12.83 12.86
C THR A 318 14.89 -12.06 12.84
N PHE A 319 14.88 -10.88 12.20
CA PHE A 319 13.67 -10.13 11.91
C PHE A 319 13.17 -10.38 10.48
N LEU A 320 14.03 -10.31 9.48
CA LEU A 320 13.70 -10.48 8.07
C LEU A 320 13.95 -11.89 7.53
N GLY A 321 14.64 -12.74 8.29
CA GLY A 321 15.22 -13.97 7.73
C GLY A 321 16.44 -13.68 6.84
N LYS A 322 17.19 -14.74 6.53
CA LYS A 322 18.45 -14.61 5.78
C LYS A 322 18.20 -14.20 4.33
N ASP A 323 17.27 -14.88 3.64
CA ASP A 323 17.07 -14.69 2.20
C ASP A 323 16.55 -13.29 1.87
N GLN A 324 15.61 -12.77 2.66
CA GLN A 324 15.12 -11.41 2.50
C GLN A 324 16.20 -10.38 2.82
N LEU A 325 16.99 -10.58 3.89
CA LEU A 325 18.07 -9.66 4.24
C LEU A 325 19.15 -9.63 3.15
N ASP A 326 19.52 -10.77 2.58
CA ASP A 326 20.50 -10.85 1.49
C ASP A 326 19.98 -10.13 0.25
N TRP A 327 18.72 -10.41 -0.16
CA TRP A 327 18.06 -9.72 -1.25
C TRP A 327 18.03 -8.19 -1.04
N LEU A 328 17.62 -7.74 0.15
CA LEU A 328 17.54 -6.31 0.47
C LEU A 328 18.87 -5.61 0.32
N ILE A 329 19.95 -6.19 0.82
CA ILE A 329 21.29 -5.62 0.71
C ILE A 329 21.76 -5.60 -0.75
N ASP A 330 21.56 -6.67 -1.51
CA ASP A 330 21.99 -6.74 -2.90
C ASP A 330 21.24 -5.71 -3.76
N GLU A 331 19.93 -5.55 -3.54
CA GLU A 331 19.11 -4.59 -4.26
C GLU A 331 19.43 -3.13 -3.86
N MET A 332 19.61 -2.84 -2.57
CA MET A 332 20.04 -1.51 -2.14
C MET A 332 21.43 -1.14 -2.66
N LYS A 333 22.34 -2.11 -2.77
CA LYS A 333 23.67 -1.91 -3.33
C LYS A 333 23.62 -1.64 -4.85
N ALA A 334 22.73 -2.29 -5.57
CA ALA A 334 22.52 -2.06 -6.99
C ALA A 334 21.85 -0.71 -7.29
N SER A 335 21.06 -0.21 -6.36
CA SER A 335 20.31 1.04 -6.45
C SER A 335 21.20 2.26 -6.61
N LYS A 336 20.83 3.14 -7.56
CA LYS A 336 21.44 4.47 -7.76
C LYS A 336 20.58 5.61 -7.22
N ALA A 337 19.40 5.27 -6.68
CA ALA A 337 18.48 6.25 -6.11
C ALA A 337 19.12 6.99 -4.92
N PRO A 338 18.92 8.32 -4.78
CA PRO A 338 19.41 9.07 -3.63
C PRO A 338 18.72 8.65 -2.32
N PHE A 339 17.49 8.15 -2.41
CA PHE A 339 16.75 7.64 -1.27
C PHE A 339 16.31 6.18 -1.50
N LYS A 340 16.45 5.37 -0.46
CA LYS A 340 16.05 3.96 -0.36
C LYS A 340 15.09 3.83 0.82
N VAL A 341 13.81 3.68 0.53
CA VAL A 341 12.75 3.67 1.54
C VAL A 341 12.44 2.23 1.92
N LEU A 342 12.75 1.85 3.14
CA LEU A 342 12.38 0.56 3.72
C LEU A 342 11.00 0.69 4.35
N VAL A 343 10.03 -0.07 3.86
CA VAL A 343 8.62 -0.03 4.27
C VAL A 343 8.28 -1.31 5.02
N CYS A 344 7.86 -1.20 6.28
CA CYS A 344 7.51 -2.34 7.12
C CYS A 344 6.41 -1.93 8.12
N GLY A 345 5.56 -2.85 8.57
CA GLY A 345 4.55 -2.57 9.59
C GLY A 345 5.19 -2.16 10.94
N SER A 346 6.10 -2.96 11.44
CA SER A 346 6.69 -2.80 12.78
C SER A 346 7.71 -1.65 12.87
N THR A 347 7.73 -0.90 13.98
CA THR A 347 8.62 0.23 14.20
C THR A 347 10.09 -0.15 14.45
N TRP A 348 11.00 0.81 14.18
CA TRP A 348 12.45 0.61 14.45
C TRP A 348 12.76 0.61 15.95
N GLU A 349 12.30 1.61 16.71
CA GLU A 349 12.60 1.76 18.14
C GLU A 349 11.38 2.03 19.03
N ALA A 350 10.27 2.48 18.45
CA ALA A 350 9.17 3.03 19.22
C ALA A 350 8.36 1.97 19.98
N SER A 351 8.10 0.80 19.38
CA SER A 351 7.42 -0.31 20.06
C SER A 351 8.37 -1.01 21.05
N ARG A 352 7.85 -1.30 22.25
CA ARG A 352 8.60 -2.01 23.29
C ARG A 352 8.28 -3.49 23.34
N SER A 353 7.18 -3.88 22.75
CA SER A 353 6.63 -5.24 22.80
C SER A 353 6.76 -6.00 21.49
N ASP A 354 6.87 -5.30 20.36
CA ASP A 354 6.80 -5.92 19.04
C ASP A 354 7.56 -5.16 17.94
N GLY A 355 8.68 -4.57 18.12
CA GLY A 355 9.42 -3.85 17.08
C GLY A 355 10.84 -4.40 16.88
N TRP A 356 11.57 -3.81 15.95
CA TRP A 356 12.99 -4.10 15.74
C TRP A 356 13.84 -3.95 17.01
N ARG A 357 13.39 -3.13 17.94
CA ARG A 357 14.03 -2.97 19.25
C ARG A 357 14.25 -4.30 19.98
N LEU A 358 13.41 -5.28 19.75
CA LEU A 358 13.55 -6.63 20.32
C LEU A 358 14.56 -7.50 19.55
N PHE A 359 15.13 -7.00 18.45
CA PHE A 359 16.02 -7.71 17.53
C PHE A 359 17.35 -6.97 17.35
N ARG A 360 18.00 -6.57 18.46
CA ARG A 360 19.21 -5.74 18.43
C ARG A 360 20.34 -6.30 17.58
N HIS A 361 20.51 -7.62 17.58
CA HIS A 361 21.51 -8.26 16.74
C HIS A 361 21.19 -8.06 15.25
N ALA A 362 19.96 -8.29 14.85
CA ALA A 362 19.53 -8.12 13.47
C ALA A 362 19.56 -6.65 13.01
N GLN A 363 19.19 -5.68 13.91
CA GLN A 363 19.38 -4.25 13.62
C GLN A 363 20.82 -3.91 13.32
N ARG A 364 21.75 -4.40 14.18
CA ARG A 364 23.18 -4.17 14.02
C ARG A 364 23.71 -4.82 12.76
N GLU A 365 23.31 -6.06 12.45
CA GLU A 365 23.70 -6.77 11.25
C GLU A 365 23.28 -6.00 9.98
N LEU A 366 22.04 -5.51 9.94
CA LEU A 366 21.54 -4.69 8.81
C LEU A 366 22.44 -3.46 8.62
N TRP A 367 22.75 -2.73 9.69
CA TRP A 367 23.59 -1.54 9.60
C TRP A 367 25.05 -1.83 9.28
N ASP A 368 25.65 -2.90 9.84
CA ASP A 368 26.99 -3.35 9.48
C ASP A 368 27.09 -3.64 7.98
N ARG A 369 26.05 -4.26 7.41
CA ARG A 369 25.99 -4.56 5.97
C ARG A 369 25.76 -3.29 5.13
N ILE A 370 24.94 -2.35 5.57
CA ILE A 370 24.73 -1.03 4.93
C ILE A 370 26.07 -0.28 4.87
N VAL A 371 26.76 -0.14 5.99
CA VAL A 371 28.06 0.58 6.06
C VAL A 371 29.13 -0.13 5.24
N LYS A 372 29.26 -1.46 5.36
CA LYS A 372 30.25 -2.26 4.62
C LYS A 372 30.11 -2.13 3.11
N ASN A 373 28.87 -1.96 2.60
CA ASN A 373 28.60 -1.85 1.17
C ASN A 373 28.45 -0.41 0.68
N ASP A 374 28.74 0.61 1.50
CA ASP A 374 28.66 2.04 1.17
C ASP A 374 27.25 2.44 0.69
N ILE A 375 26.21 1.89 1.32
CA ILE A 375 24.80 2.13 0.96
C ILE A 375 24.34 3.43 1.63
N ASN A 376 24.02 4.42 0.81
CA ASN A 376 23.58 5.75 1.24
C ASN A 376 22.06 5.92 1.10
N GLY A 377 21.48 6.88 1.85
CA GLY A 377 20.11 7.32 1.65
C GLY A 377 19.04 6.37 2.16
N VAL A 378 19.33 5.49 3.11
CA VAL A 378 18.33 4.55 3.68
C VAL A 378 17.49 5.27 4.72
N MET A 379 16.18 5.23 4.56
CA MET A 379 15.18 5.68 5.52
C MET A 379 14.14 4.58 5.79
N TYR A 380 13.39 4.74 6.87
CA TYR A 380 12.43 3.74 7.32
C TYR A 380 11.01 4.33 7.42
N VAL A 381 10.01 3.53 7.08
CA VAL A 381 8.58 3.87 7.19
C VAL A 381 7.89 2.74 7.92
N SER A 382 7.14 3.06 8.98
CA SER A 382 6.57 2.08 9.91
C SER A 382 5.20 2.46 10.47
N GLY A 383 4.53 1.49 11.13
CA GLY A 383 3.21 1.61 11.77
C GLY A 383 3.16 1.07 13.21
N ASP A 384 2.23 0.18 13.55
CA ASP A 384 2.06 -0.63 14.77
C ASP A 384 1.58 0.13 16.03
N ILE A 385 1.99 1.35 16.29
CA ILE A 385 1.94 1.97 17.62
C ILE A 385 0.79 2.98 17.86
N HIS A 386 -0.20 3.00 16.98
CA HIS A 386 -1.40 3.87 17.04
C HIS A 386 -1.12 5.36 17.25
N ARG A 387 -0.02 5.86 16.69
CA ARG A 387 0.30 7.29 16.61
C ARG A 387 1.24 7.58 15.45
N CYS A 388 1.27 8.84 15.05
CA CYS A 388 2.20 9.32 14.02
C CYS A 388 3.38 10.07 14.66
N ASP A 389 4.60 9.87 14.12
CA ASP A 389 5.82 10.52 14.62
C ASP A 389 6.89 10.61 13.52
N LEU A 390 7.84 11.51 13.67
CA LEU A 390 9.04 11.63 12.83
C LEU A 390 10.29 11.51 13.69
N GLN A 391 10.97 10.36 13.62
CA GLN A 391 12.14 10.07 14.44
C GLN A 391 13.42 10.09 13.61
N MET A 392 14.56 10.28 14.29
CA MET A 392 15.90 10.17 13.72
C MET A 392 16.70 9.21 14.58
N HIS A 393 17.10 8.09 13.99
CA HIS A 393 17.86 7.06 14.70
C HIS A 393 19.35 7.18 14.41
N HIS A 394 20.15 7.09 15.45
CA HIS A 394 21.59 7.01 15.33
C HIS A 394 22.03 5.54 15.54
N PRO A 395 22.30 4.80 14.47
CA PRO A 395 22.78 3.42 14.61
C PRO A 395 24.08 3.35 15.36
N GLU A 396 24.21 2.39 16.29
CA GLU A 396 25.43 2.12 17.04
C GLU A 396 26.46 1.34 16.20
N VAL A 397 26.72 1.82 14.98
CA VAL A 397 27.66 1.23 14.01
C VAL A 397 28.57 2.34 13.50
N GLY A 398 29.87 2.14 13.59
CA GLY A 398 30.85 3.12 13.12
C GLY A 398 30.69 3.38 11.62
N GLY A 399 30.64 4.67 11.24
CA GLY A 399 30.44 5.10 9.87
C GLY A 399 28.98 5.27 9.46
N ALA A 400 28.01 4.85 10.27
CA ALA A 400 26.59 5.05 9.99
C ALA A 400 26.18 6.53 10.05
N TYR A 401 25.09 6.85 9.36
CA TYR A 401 24.44 8.16 9.39
C TYR A 401 23.11 8.09 10.18
N MET A 402 22.53 9.26 10.46
CA MET A 402 21.19 9.33 11.08
C MET A 402 20.14 8.80 10.10
N MET A 403 19.37 7.78 10.51
CA MET A 403 18.27 7.22 9.71
C MET A 403 16.96 7.89 10.08
N PRO A 404 16.27 8.56 9.13
CA PRO A 404 14.92 9.02 9.35
C PRO A 404 13.94 7.83 9.45
N GLU A 405 13.02 7.88 10.41
CA GLU A 405 11.84 7.02 10.48
C GLU A 405 10.58 7.87 10.42
N VAL A 406 9.67 7.53 9.51
CA VAL A 406 8.33 8.08 9.43
C VAL A 406 7.38 7.03 9.97
N ILE A 407 6.80 7.30 11.13
CA ILE A 407 5.79 6.43 11.75
C ILE A 407 4.42 6.99 11.41
N SER A 408 3.57 6.17 10.80
CA SER A 408 2.21 6.56 10.42
C SER A 408 1.24 5.46 10.83
N SER A 409 0.73 5.54 12.05
CA SER A 409 -0.01 4.48 12.70
C SER A 409 -1.22 5.02 13.47
N GLY A 410 -2.03 5.81 12.83
CA GLY A 410 -3.15 6.46 13.50
C GLY A 410 -4.28 6.82 12.56
N LEU A 411 -4.37 6.20 11.38
CA LEU A 411 -5.42 6.57 10.44
C LEU A 411 -6.80 6.16 10.95
N GLY A 412 -6.90 5.02 11.66
CA GLY A 412 -8.09 4.59 12.39
C GLY A 412 -7.96 4.90 13.88
N SER A 413 -9.07 5.23 14.54
CA SER A 413 -9.10 5.35 16.01
C SER A 413 -9.27 3.98 16.65
N HIS A 414 -8.47 3.69 17.67
CA HIS A 414 -8.58 2.49 18.50
C HIS A 414 -9.21 2.80 19.88
N GLY A 415 -9.46 4.08 20.17
CA GLY A 415 -10.10 4.59 21.38
C GLY A 415 -10.41 6.07 21.25
N GLU A 416 -11.23 6.62 22.19
CA GLU A 416 -11.61 8.04 22.16
C GLU A 416 -10.41 8.99 22.34
N ASP A 417 -9.34 8.52 22.98
CA ASP A 417 -8.14 9.32 23.30
C ASP A 417 -6.99 9.09 22.30
N ASP A 418 -7.13 8.22 21.29
CA ASP A 418 -6.06 7.93 20.33
C ASP A 418 -5.92 9.09 19.34
N PRO A 419 -4.71 9.63 19.15
CA PRO A 419 -4.47 10.70 18.19
C PRO A 419 -4.58 10.16 16.78
N MET A 420 -5.70 10.43 16.11
CA MET A 420 -5.84 10.12 14.69
C MET A 420 -4.88 10.96 13.85
N GLY A 421 -4.44 10.41 12.73
CA GLY A 421 -3.59 11.10 11.78
C GLY A 421 -2.89 10.17 10.81
N PHE A 422 -2.15 10.78 9.91
CA PHE A 422 -1.35 10.07 8.91
C PHE A 422 -0.09 10.89 8.58
N ALA A 423 0.84 10.27 7.86
CA ALA A 423 2.00 10.96 7.38
C ALA A 423 1.95 11.15 5.85
N THR A 424 2.56 12.24 5.37
CA THR A 424 2.91 12.41 3.97
C THR A 424 4.41 12.57 3.82
N ILE A 425 4.95 12.06 2.70
CA ILE A 425 6.35 12.22 2.35
C ILE A 425 6.43 12.79 0.94
N GLU A 426 7.05 13.95 0.81
CA GLU A 426 7.37 14.56 -0.47
C GLU A 426 8.85 14.36 -0.77
N PHE A 427 9.17 13.86 -1.96
CA PHE A 427 10.52 13.80 -2.49
C PHE A 427 10.67 14.79 -3.63
N ASP A 428 11.79 15.50 -3.66
CA ASP A 428 12.24 16.29 -4.80
C ASP A 428 13.62 15.79 -5.24
N THR A 429 13.62 14.89 -6.21
CA THR A 429 14.85 14.30 -6.78
C THR A 429 15.38 15.08 -7.99
N THR A 430 14.74 16.21 -8.34
CA THR A 430 15.20 17.12 -9.40
C THR A 430 16.26 18.10 -8.92
N LEU A 431 16.39 18.25 -7.59
CA LEU A 431 17.37 19.13 -6.98
C LEU A 431 18.79 18.56 -7.14
N ALA A 432 19.79 19.45 -7.20
CA ALA A 432 21.20 19.05 -7.21
C ALA A 432 21.60 18.24 -5.97
N ASP A 433 20.97 18.52 -4.81
CA ASP A 433 21.00 17.69 -3.61
C ASP A 433 19.57 17.31 -3.29
N PRO A 434 19.13 16.12 -3.66
CA PRO A 434 17.76 15.65 -3.48
C PRO A 434 17.28 15.77 -2.05
N MET A 435 16.00 16.08 -1.87
CA MET A 435 15.41 16.37 -0.57
C MET A 435 14.14 15.55 -0.34
N MET A 436 14.01 15.05 0.88
CA MET A 436 12.78 14.47 1.42
C MET A 436 12.17 15.44 2.43
N THR A 437 10.85 15.61 2.39
CA THR A 437 10.07 16.36 3.38
C THR A 437 8.96 15.44 3.90
N ALA A 438 9.03 15.05 5.16
CA ALA A 438 7.98 14.31 5.84
C ALA A 438 7.11 15.26 6.69
N ARG A 439 5.80 15.00 6.72
CA ARG A 439 4.84 15.73 7.54
C ARG A 439 3.91 14.74 8.24
N VAL A 440 3.54 15.04 9.47
CA VAL A 440 2.44 14.40 10.19
C VAL A 440 1.25 15.35 10.17
N ILE A 441 0.11 14.83 9.76
CA ILE A 441 -1.18 15.53 9.71
C ILE A 441 -2.11 14.82 10.69
N ASP A 442 -2.66 15.57 11.65
CA ASP A 442 -3.58 15.01 12.64
C ASP A 442 -5.01 14.82 12.09
N GLY A 443 -5.89 14.20 12.88
CA GLY A 443 -7.28 13.94 12.51
C GLY A 443 -8.13 15.20 12.27
N THR A 444 -7.59 16.40 12.56
CA THR A 444 -8.24 17.69 12.26
C THR A 444 -7.74 18.31 10.95
N GLY A 445 -6.74 17.70 10.32
CA GLY A 445 -6.09 18.20 9.10
C GLY A 445 -4.96 19.18 9.36
N LEU A 446 -4.49 19.33 10.60
CA LEU A 446 -3.37 20.23 10.92
C LEU A 446 -2.03 19.50 10.80
N GLU A 447 -1.04 20.18 10.18
CA GLU A 447 0.36 19.74 10.21
C GLU A 447 0.92 19.92 11.63
N THR A 448 1.21 18.82 12.31
CA THR A 448 1.72 18.83 13.69
C THR A 448 3.24 18.72 13.75
N VAL A 449 3.84 17.98 12.83
CA VAL A 449 5.29 17.78 12.74
C VAL A 449 5.71 17.83 11.28
N LYS A 450 6.88 18.48 11.05
CA LYS A 450 7.53 18.52 9.74
C LYS A 450 9.03 18.30 9.88
N ARG A 451 9.61 17.54 8.96
CA ARG A 451 11.04 17.32 8.88
C ARG A 451 11.52 17.28 7.44
N GLN A 452 12.67 17.89 7.22
CA GLN A 452 13.37 17.84 5.93
C GLN A 452 14.73 17.17 6.12
N VAL A 453 15.10 16.32 5.16
CA VAL A 453 16.39 15.60 5.14
C VAL A 453 16.91 15.61 3.70
N ARG A 454 18.17 15.95 3.53
CA ARG A 454 18.87 15.94 2.24
C ARG A 454 19.57 14.61 2.02
N ALA A 455 19.71 14.21 0.77
CA ALA A 455 20.47 13.01 0.44
C ALA A 455 21.93 13.10 0.92
N SER A 456 22.52 14.30 0.93
CA SER A 456 23.86 14.54 1.45
C SER A 456 24.00 14.32 2.96
N ASP A 457 22.93 14.41 3.73
CA ASP A 457 22.93 14.15 5.19
C ASP A 457 22.97 12.63 5.50
N MET A 458 22.69 11.79 4.51
CA MET A 458 22.51 10.35 4.66
C MET A 458 23.61 9.56 3.94
N GLN A 459 24.88 9.94 4.21
CA GLN A 459 26.04 9.33 3.58
C GLN A 459 26.85 8.51 4.61
N VAL A 460 27.24 7.29 4.22
CA VAL A 460 28.19 6.48 4.99
C VAL A 460 29.50 7.28 5.16
N ARG A 461 29.92 7.43 6.40
CA ARG A 461 31.17 8.13 6.72
C ARG A 461 32.34 7.15 6.58
N LYS A 462 33.23 7.39 5.61
CA LYS A 462 34.47 6.64 5.53
C LYS A 462 35.27 6.93 6.81
N GLN A 463 35.57 5.89 7.57
CA GLN A 463 36.54 6.04 8.67
C GLN A 463 37.81 6.60 8.04
N GLY A 464 38.20 7.81 8.45
CA GLY A 464 39.43 8.43 7.97
C GLY A 464 40.57 7.47 8.21
N GLY A 465 41.24 7.10 7.14
CA GLY A 465 42.54 6.44 7.30
C GLY A 465 43.37 7.34 8.15
N GLU A 466 43.83 6.85 9.29
CA GLU A 466 44.88 7.51 10.08
C GLU A 466 46.03 7.79 9.11
N SER A 467 46.21 9.07 8.77
CA SER A 467 47.47 9.51 8.16
C SER A 467 48.53 9.35 9.21
N HIS A 468 49.32 8.28 9.12
CA HIS A 468 50.58 8.14 9.82
C HIS A 468 51.58 9.17 9.32
#